data_f7b48e324a5615c18cc03c6e1d2ec040
#
_entry.id   f7b48e324a5615c18cc03c6e1d2ec040
#
_cell.length_a   1.000
_cell.length_b   1.000
_cell.length_c   1.000
_cell.angle_alpha   90.00
_cell.angle_beta   90.00
_cell.angle_gamma   90.00
#
_symmetry.space_group_name_H-M   'P 1'
#
loop_
_entity.id
_entity.type
_entity.pdbx_description
1 polymer ?
#
loop_
_entity_poly.entity_id
_entity_poly.type
_entity_poly.pdbx_seq_one_letter_code
_entity_poly.pdbx_strand_id
1 'polypeptide(L)'
;MKTKLRVLMYCALTYCTAAAAAPMQAREAAPPANPQIDMRGYLAVANEAAAHRNTHRLSEADFLRLSNDPGTVVLDARSKEKYDLLHVRGAVNLSFSDITVARLAQLLPNKDTRILIYCNNNFRNNELAFPTKMATASLNLSTYIALYTYGYRNVYELAPLLDAGTTKLELVASTRR
;
A
#
# COMPACT_ATOMS: atom_id res chain seq x y z
N MET A 1 2.15 92.76 -38.68
CA MET A 1 2.68 91.62 -37.93
C MET A 1 1.79 90.41 -38.20
N LYS A 2 2.29 89.44 -38.95
CA LYS A 2 1.49 88.26 -39.41
C LYS A 2 1.96 86.99 -38.66
N THR A 3 1.13 86.48 -37.75
CA THR A 3 1.40 85.26 -36.96
C THR A 3 0.95 84.07 -37.78
N LYS A 4 1.89 83.18 -38.13
CA LYS A 4 1.59 81.89 -38.83
C LYS A 4 1.28 80.80 -37.82
N LEU A 5 0.03 80.31 -37.92
CA LEU A 5 -0.44 79.15 -37.17
C LEU A 5 0.02 77.86 -37.88
N ARG A 6 0.86 77.05 -37.23
CA ARG A 6 1.26 75.70 -37.68
C ARG A 6 0.33 74.66 -37.07
N VAL A 7 -0.44 74.00 -37.95
CA VAL A 7 -1.26 72.85 -37.60
C VAL A 7 -0.34 71.59 -37.65
N LEU A 8 -0.12 70.94 -36.52
CA LEU A 8 0.50 69.63 -36.47
C LEU A 8 -0.58 68.53 -36.62
N MET A 9 -0.47 67.80 -37.71
CA MET A 9 -1.33 66.66 -37.99
C MET A 9 -0.69 65.39 -37.34
N TYR A 10 -1.29 64.87 -36.26
CA TYR A 10 -0.88 63.63 -35.65
C TYR A 10 -1.54 62.47 -36.44
N CYS A 11 -0.70 61.67 -37.11
CA CYS A 11 -1.13 60.41 -37.72
C CYS A 11 -1.09 59.31 -36.60
N ALA A 12 -2.26 58.88 -36.10
CA ALA A 12 -2.38 57.77 -35.20
C ALA A 12 -2.29 56.44 -36.00
N LEU A 13 -1.17 55.77 -35.91
CA LEU A 13 -1.03 54.38 -36.37
C LEU A 13 -1.71 53.44 -35.36
N THR A 14 -2.87 52.92 -35.72
CA THR A 14 -3.53 51.82 -35.01
C THR A 14 -2.84 50.50 -35.33
N TYR A 15 -2.05 49.97 -34.41
CA TYR A 15 -1.53 48.63 -34.48
C TYR A 15 -2.67 47.62 -34.17
N CYS A 16 -3.18 46.97 -35.22
CA CYS A 16 -4.04 45.80 -35.06
C CYS A 16 -3.18 44.57 -34.67
N THR A 17 -3.10 44.23 -33.39
CA THR A 17 -2.48 42.98 -32.95
C THR A 17 -3.45 41.83 -33.24
N ALA A 18 -3.18 41.06 -34.30
CA ALA A 18 -3.84 39.77 -34.51
C ALA A 18 -3.40 38.79 -33.42
N ALA A 19 -4.28 38.52 -32.47
CA ALA A 19 -4.09 37.44 -31.54
C ALA A 19 -4.15 36.11 -32.28
N ALA A 20 -2.98 35.49 -32.53
CA ALA A 20 -2.93 34.14 -33.05
C ALA A 20 -3.52 33.19 -31.99
N ALA A 21 -4.70 32.61 -32.27
CA ALA A 21 -5.27 31.55 -31.46
C ALA A 21 -4.32 30.36 -31.49
N ALA A 22 -3.75 29.98 -30.31
CA ALA A 22 -2.97 28.78 -30.17
C ALA A 22 -3.82 27.55 -30.56
N PRO A 23 -3.26 26.58 -31.32
CA PRO A 23 -4.02 25.40 -31.70
C PRO A 23 -4.45 24.68 -30.43
N MET A 24 -5.75 24.45 -30.27
CA MET A 24 -6.33 23.64 -29.21
C MET A 24 -5.84 22.22 -29.45
N GLN A 25 -4.84 21.78 -28.64
CA GLN A 25 -4.36 20.40 -28.69
C GLN A 25 -5.57 19.49 -28.47
N ALA A 26 -5.81 18.61 -29.44
CA ALA A 26 -6.83 17.58 -29.32
C ALA A 26 -6.54 16.78 -28.06
N ARG A 27 -7.45 16.85 -27.08
CA ARG A 27 -7.36 16.08 -25.85
C ARG A 27 -7.46 14.61 -26.24
N GLU A 28 -6.36 13.88 -26.09
CA GLU A 28 -6.33 12.45 -26.35
C GLU A 28 -7.49 11.77 -25.61
N ALA A 29 -8.24 10.91 -26.31
CA ALA A 29 -9.37 10.22 -25.71
C ALA A 29 -8.89 9.40 -24.51
N ALA A 30 -9.59 9.49 -23.39
CA ALA A 30 -9.25 8.70 -22.21
C ALA A 30 -9.25 7.20 -22.58
N PRO A 31 -8.28 6.42 -22.08
CA PRO A 31 -8.25 4.98 -22.35
C PRO A 31 -9.54 4.30 -21.86
N PRO A 32 -9.94 3.18 -22.49
CA PRO A 32 -11.15 2.46 -22.10
C PRO A 32 -11.07 2.02 -20.63
N ALA A 33 -12.18 2.14 -19.90
CA ALA A 33 -12.27 1.73 -18.52
C ALA A 33 -12.16 0.21 -18.37
N ASN A 34 -11.38 -0.26 -17.38
CA ASN A 34 -11.36 -1.66 -16.96
C ASN A 34 -12.20 -1.81 -15.68
N PRO A 35 -13.38 -2.47 -15.73
CA PRO A 35 -14.26 -2.60 -14.57
C PRO A 35 -13.70 -3.49 -13.45
N GLN A 36 -12.59 -4.21 -13.70
CA GLN A 36 -11.90 -5.03 -12.70
C GLN A 36 -10.79 -4.28 -11.95
N ILE A 37 -10.59 -2.98 -12.26
CA ILE A 37 -9.61 -2.12 -11.59
C ILE A 37 -10.33 -0.87 -11.10
N ASP A 38 -10.56 -0.81 -9.78
CA ASP A 38 -11.30 0.30 -9.15
C ASP A 38 -10.40 1.07 -8.17
N MET A 39 -9.72 2.10 -8.66
CA MET A 39 -8.90 2.97 -7.83
C MET A 39 -9.71 3.76 -6.81
N ARG A 40 -10.94 4.17 -7.15
CA ARG A 40 -11.80 4.93 -6.22
C ARG A 40 -12.23 4.05 -5.05
N GLY A 41 -12.71 2.85 -5.34
CA GLY A 41 -13.08 1.86 -4.33
C GLY A 41 -11.88 1.46 -3.47
N TYR A 42 -10.71 1.24 -4.08
CA TYR A 42 -9.47 0.96 -3.36
C TYR A 42 -9.14 2.07 -2.33
N LEU A 43 -9.17 3.33 -2.73
CA LEU A 43 -8.88 4.45 -1.82
C LEU A 43 -9.91 4.57 -0.69
N ALA A 44 -11.19 4.34 -0.96
CA ALA A 44 -12.23 4.34 0.05
C ALA A 44 -11.97 3.25 1.10
N VAL A 45 -11.79 2.01 0.66
CA VAL A 45 -11.50 0.87 1.55
C VAL A 45 -10.16 1.05 2.28
N ALA A 46 -9.14 1.61 1.63
CA ALA A 46 -7.86 1.89 2.28
C ALA A 46 -8.00 2.86 3.46
N ASN A 47 -8.85 3.90 3.33
CA ASN A 47 -9.12 4.83 4.42
C ASN A 47 -9.86 4.15 5.60
N GLU A 48 -10.86 3.32 5.31
CA GLU A 48 -11.57 2.54 6.34
C GLU A 48 -10.62 1.56 7.04
N ALA A 49 -9.84 0.81 6.27
CA ALA A 49 -8.84 -0.11 6.79
C ALA A 49 -7.79 0.59 7.65
N ALA A 50 -7.34 1.80 7.26
CA ALA A 50 -6.39 2.61 8.03
C ALA A 50 -6.99 3.01 9.39
N ALA A 51 -8.25 3.45 9.43
CA ALA A 51 -8.94 3.79 10.68
C ALA A 51 -9.06 2.57 11.60
N HIS A 52 -9.48 1.42 11.05
CA HIS A 52 -9.58 0.15 11.78
C HIS A 52 -8.23 -0.31 12.33
N ARG A 53 -7.17 -0.24 11.51
CA ARG A 53 -5.81 -0.63 11.85
C ARG A 53 -5.25 0.13 13.07
N ASN A 54 -5.65 1.38 13.32
CA ASN A 54 -5.13 2.19 14.42
C ASN A 54 -5.27 1.52 15.79
N THR A 55 -6.31 0.72 15.99
CA THR A 55 -6.57 -0.04 17.23
C THR A 55 -6.17 -1.51 17.14
N HIS A 56 -5.60 -1.95 16.01
CA HIS A 56 -5.26 -3.35 15.72
C HIS A 56 -3.77 -3.55 15.49
N ARG A 57 -2.93 -2.76 16.17
CA ARG A 57 -1.48 -2.87 16.16
C ARG A 57 -0.99 -3.43 17.48
N LEU A 58 -0.17 -4.47 17.41
CA LEU A 58 0.29 -5.23 18.57
C LEU A 58 1.74 -4.94 18.91
N SER A 59 2.04 -4.89 20.21
CA SER A 59 3.40 -5.02 20.70
C SER A 59 3.98 -6.41 20.36
N GLU A 60 5.30 -6.58 20.46
CA GLU A 60 5.92 -7.90 20.32
C GLU A 60 5.36 -8.90 21.34
N ALA A 61 5.17 -8.48 22.59
CA ALA A 61 4.66 -9.34 23.66
C ALA A 61 3.21 -9.80 23.39
N ASP A 62 2.34 -8.89 22.93
CA ASP A 62 0.97 -9.26 22.59
C ASP A 62 0.90 -10.13 21.34
N PHE A 63 1.74 -9.85 20.33
CA PHE A 63 1.82 -10.67 19.14
C PHE A 63 2.24 -12.10 19.50
N LEU A 64 3.29 -12.25 20.30
CA LEU A 64 3.75 -13.56 20.79
C LEU A 64 2.67 -14.28 21.58
N ARG A 65 2.01 -13.61 22.51
CA ARG A 65 0.93 -14.18 23.31
C ARG A 65 -0.22 -14.66 22.43
N LEU A 66 -0.70 -13.80 21.52
CA LEU A 66 -1.85 -14.12 20.66
C LEU A 66 -1.51 -15.16 19.59
N SER A 67 -0.26 -15.25 19.13
CA SER A 67 0.16 -16.28 18.16
C SER A 67 0.07 -17.70 18.71
N ASN A 68 0.09 -17.85 20.03
CA ASN A 68 -0.07 -19.13 20.72
C ASN A 68 -1.53 -19.49 21.06
N ASP A 69 -2.48 -18.55 20.87
CA ASP A 69 -3.89 -18.81 21.14
C ASP A 69 -4.48 -19.77 20.09
N PRO A 70 -5.28 -20.77 20.49
CA PRO A 70 -5.99 -21.64 19.55
C PRO A 70 -6.87 -20.83 18.58
N GLY A 71 -6.85 -21.20 17.30
CA GLY A 71 -7.65 -20.53 16.27
C GLY A 71 -7.06 -19.22 15.74
N THR A 72 -5.88 -18.81 16.22
CA THR A 72 -5.13 -17.70 15.63
C THR A 72 -4.27 -18.19 14.45
N VAL A 73 -4.28 -17.42 13.37
CA VAL A 73 -3.41 -17.67 12.21
C VAL A 73 -2.40 -16.53 12.10
N VAL A 74 -1.11 -16.86 12.15
CA VAL A 74 -0.03 -15.93 11.82
C VAL A 74 0.20 -16.02 10.32
N LEU A 75 -0.04 -14.93 9.60
CA LEU A 75 0.03 -14.88 8.14
C LEU A 75 1.28 -14.11 7.68
N ASP A 76 2.10 -14.77 6.87
CA ASP A 76 3.26 -14.19 6.20
C ASP A 76 2.93 -13.97 4.71
N ALA A 77 2.78 -12.72 4.31
CA ALA A 77 2.43 -12.35 2.94
C ALA A 77 3.66 -12.16 2.01
N ARG A 78 4.87 -12.43 2.49
CA ARG A 78 6.09 -12.38 1.69
C ARG A 78 6.11 -13.51 0.65
N SER A 79 7.05 -13.42 -0.30
CA SER A 79 7.28 -14.52 -1.24
C SER A 79 7.66 -15.81 -0.50
N LYS A 80 7.33 -16.95 -1.10
CA LYS A 80 7.70 -18.27 -0.56
C LYS A 80 9.21 -18.40 -0.32
N GLU A 81 10.04 -17.83 -1.20
CA GLU A 81 11.49 -17.79 -1.05
C GLU A 81 11.91 -17.11 0.27
N LYS A 82 11.37 -15.93 0.56
CA LYS A 82 11.71 -15.18 1.78
C LYS A 82 11.17 -15.83 3.03
N TYR A 83 9.98 -16.42 2.94
CA TYR A 83 9.43 -17.25 4.01
C TYR A 83 10.33 -18.45 4.33
N ASP A 84 10.80 -19.18 3.30
CA ASP A 84 11.64 -20.36 3.50
C ASP A 84 13.00 -20.05 4.11
N LEU A 85 13.55 -18.88 3.83
CA LEU A 85 14.80 -18.43 4.45
C LEU A 85 14.64 -18.24 5.95
N LEU A 86 13.60 -17.52 6.36
CA LEU A 86 13.33 -17.26 7.78
C LEU A 86 11.90 -16.73 7.96
N HIS A 87 11.14 -17.29 8.88
CA HIS A 87 9.77 -16.86 9.21
C HIS A 87 9.47 -17.08 10.70
N VAL A 88 8.42 -16.42 11.20
CA VAL A 88 7.93 -16.66 12.57
C VAL A 88 7.40 -18.08 12.67
N ARG A 89 7.86 -18.84 13.67
CA ARG A 89 7.42 -20.24 13.88
C ARG A 89 5.89 -20.33 13.88
N GLY A 90 5.36 -21.30 13.14
CA GLY A 90 3.92 -21.54 13.01
C GLY A 90 3.20 -20.61 12.05
N ALA A 91 3.89 -19.64 11.44
CA ALA A 91 3.28 -18.80 10.42
C ALA A 91 2.92 -19.61 9.16
N VAL A 92 1.82 -19.22 8.54
CA VAL A 92 1.36 -19.74 7.25
C VAL A 92 1.75 -18.76 6.14
N ASN A 93 2.40 -19.26 5.09
CA ASN A 93 2.73 -18.43 3.94
C ASN A 93 1.57 -18.36 2.95
N LEU A 94 1.13 -17.15 2.66
CA LEU A 94 0.28 -16.81 1.52
C LEU A 94 0.86 -15.56 0.88
N SER A 95 1.63 -15.73 -0.18
CA SER A 95 2.22 -14.61 -0.91
C SER A 95 1.16 -13.59 -1.29
N PHE A 96 1.46 -12.30 -1.17
CA PHE A 96 0.49 -11.22 -1.45
C PHE A 96 -0.15 -11.36 -2.84
N SER A 97 0.63 -11.78 -3.84
CA SER A 97 0.13 -12.03 -5.21
C SER A 97 -0.92 -13.13 -5.29
N ASP A 98 -0.98 -14.03 -4.30
CA ASP A 98 -1.85 -15.20 -4.28
C ASP A 98 -3.09 -14.99 -3.38
N ILE A 99 -3.25 -13.79 -2.82
CA ILE A 99 -4.42 -13.43 -2.02
C ILE A 99 -5.63 -13.31 -2.95
N THR A 100 -6.41 -14.38 -3.02
CA THR A 100 -7.65 -14.50 -3.79
C THR A 100 -8.78 -15.02 -2.91
N VAL A 101 -10.04 -14.87 -3.35
CA VAL A 101 -11.21 -15.43 -2.63
C VAL A 101 -11.02 -16.92 -2.34
N ALA A 102 -10.59 -17.70 -3.35
CA ALA A 102 -10.42 -19.14 -3.22
C ALA A 102 -9.31 -19.52 -2.22
N ARG A 103 -8.16 -18.84 -2.29
CA ARG A 103 -7.04 -19.13 -1.37
C ARG A 103 -7.34 -18.71 0.06
N LEU A 104 -8.01 -17.58 0.24
CA LEU A 104 -8.44 -17.14 1.56
C LEU A 104 -9.48 -18.12 2.15
N ALA A 105 -10.45 -18.59 1.36
CA ALA A 105 -11.43 -19.56 1.83
C ALA A 105 -10.81 -20.90 2.26
N GLN A 106 -9.70 -21.30 1.65
CA GLN A 106 -8.95 -22.50 2.05
C GLN A 106 -8.18 -22.33 3.36
N LEU A 107 -7.53 -21.18 3.54
CA LEU A 107 -6.65 -20.91 4.69
C LEU A 107 -7.41 -20.31 5.88
N LEU A 108 -8.42 -19.51 5.61
CA LEU A 108 -9.16 -18.70 6.57
C LEU A 108 -10.67 -18.86 6.29
N PRO A 109 -11.24 -20.05 6.48
CA PRO A 109 -12.64 -20.32 6.12
C PRO A 109 -13.64 -19.52 6.95
N ASN A 110 -13.26 -19.14 8.18
CA ASN A 110 -14.08 -18.30 9.04
C ASN A 110 -13.60 -16.84 8.99
N LYS A 111 -14.52 -15.90 8.74
CA LYS A 111 -14.23 -14.46 8.71
C LYS A 111 -13.86 -13.88 10.07
N ASP A 112 -14.22 -14.55 11.15
CA ASP A 112 -13.91 -14.17 12.52
C ASP A 112 -12.56 -14.71 13.00
N THR A 113 -11.85 -15.50 12.18
CA THR A 113 -10.52 -16.00 12.50
C THR A 113 -9.61 -14.84 12.86
N ARG A 114 -8.92 -14.94 14.02
CA ARG A 114 -7.88 -13.97 14.37
C ARG A 114 -6.69 -14.17 13.45
N ILE A 115 -6.29 -13.10 12.77
CA ILE A 115 -5.18 -13.09 11.83
C ILE A 115 -4.13 -12.11 12.35
N LEU A 116 -2.92 -12.59 12.54
CA LEU A 116 -1.77 -11.76 12.88
C LEU A 116 -0.88 -11.63 11.65
N ILE A 117 -0.57 -10.41 11.23
CA ILE A 117 0.29 -10.16 10.07
C ILE A 117 1.62 -9.54 10.47
N TYR A 118 2.66 -9.90 9.74
CA TYR A 118 3.96 -9.27 9.76
C TYR A 118 4.58 -9.27 8.36
N CYS A 119 5.62 -8.46 8.15
CA CYS A 119 6.33 -8.44 6.86
C CYS A 119 7.83 -8.14 7.02
N ASN A 120 8.51 -7.89 5.92
CA ASN A 120 9.93 -7.54 5.91
C ASN A 120 10.26 -6.35 6.81
N ASN A 121 9.41 -5.30 6.81
CA ASN A 121 9.65 -4.06 7.53
C ASN A 121 9.48 -4.18 9.06
N ASN A 122 9.12 -5.36 9.56
CA ASN A 122 9.09 -5.64 10.99
C ASN A 122 10.43 -6.11 11.54
N PHE A 123 11.40 -6.47 10.69
CA PHE A 123 12.68 -7.02 11.13
C PHE A 123 13.86 -6.30 10.48
N ARG A 124 14.91 -6.10 11.25
CA ARG A 124 16.23 -5.59 10.81
C ARG A 124 17.32 -6.60 11.13
N ASN A 125 18.52 -6.37 10.61
CA ASN A 125 19.71 -7.19 10.81
C ASN A 125 19.61 -8.62 10.25
N ASN A 126 18.75 -8.80 9.22
CA ASN A 126 18.72 -9.98 8.36
C ASN A 126 18.12 -9.62 6.99
N GLU A 127 18.89 -8.85 6.19
CA GLU A 127 18.43 -8.32 4.90
C GLU A 127 18.15 -9.41 3.86
N LEU A 128 18.76 -10.60 4.01
CA LEU A 128 18.51 -11.70 3.09
C LEU A 128 17.07 -12.21 3.21
N ALA A 129 16.59 -12.43 4.41
CA ALA A 129 15.23 -12.92 4.68
C ALA A 129 14.21 -11.78 4.73
N PHE A 130 14.61 -10.62 5.29
CA PHE A 130 13.73 -9.47 5.50
C PHE A 130 14.27 -8.20 4.79
N PRO A 131 14.33 -8.19 3.44
CA PRO A 131 14.79 -7.00 2.71
C PRO A 131 13.83 -5.84 2.96
N THR A 132 14.38 -4.74 3.46
CA THR A 132 13.60 -3.54 3.81
C THR A 132 12.96 -2.91 2.56
N LYS A 133 11.69 -2.57 2.65
CA LYS A 133 10.95 -1.80 1.65
C LYS A 133 10.74 -0.37 2.12
N MET A 134 10.49 0.54 1.18
CA MET A 134 10.00 1.88 1.53
C MET A 134 8.77 1.76 2.44
N ALA A 135 8.66 2.63 3.45
CA ALA A 135 7.59 2.54 4.45
C ALA A 135 6.19 2.53 3.81
N THR A 136 5.97 3.35 2.78
CA THR A 136 4.71 3.43 2.02
C THR A 136 4.45 2.21 1.12
N ALA A 137 5.47 1.37 0.87
CA ALA A 137 5.40 0.13 0.10
C ALA A 137 5.49 -1.12 1.00
N SER A 138 5.31 -0.96 2.31
CA SER A 138 5.29 -2.06 3.26
C SER A 138 4.18 -3.05 2.95
N LEU A 139 4.51 -4.35 2.89
CA LEU A 139 3.53 -5.40 2.64
C LEU A 139 2.44 -5.48 3.71
N ASN A 140 2.72 -5.06 4.96
CA ASN A 140 1.67 -5.00 5.97
C ASN A 140 0.52 -4.09 5.57
N LEU A 141 0.80 -2.94 4.95
CA LEU A 141 -0.24 -2.01 4.49
C LEU A 141 -1.12 -2.66 3.44
N SER A 142 -0.50 -3.21 2.39
CA SER A 142 -1.23 -3.87 1.30
C SER A 142 -2.00 -5.09 1.79
N THR A 143 -1.39 -5.92 2.66
CA THR A 143 -2.01 -7.12 3.21
C THR A 143 -3.20 -6.78 4.10
N TYR A 144 -3.07 -5.75 4.96
CA TYR A 144 -4.15 -5.29 5.82
C TYR A 144 -5.36 -4.82 5.01
N ILE A 145 -5.12 -3.95 4.02
CA ILE A 145 -6.17 -3.44 3.12
C ILE A 145 -6.82 -4.59 2.35
N ALA A 146 -6.03 -5.55 1.83
CA ALA A 146 -6.56 -6.70 1.12
C ALA A 146 -7.46 -7.56 2.02
N LEU A 147 -7.00 -7.97 3.20
CA LEU A 147 -7.81 -8.76 4.14
C LEU A 147 -9.09 -8.02 4.52
N TYR A 148 -9.00 -6.71 4.78
CA TYR A 148 -10.15 -5.86 5.07
C TYR A 148 -11.14 -5.82 3.89
N THR A 149 -10.65 -5.68 2.65
CA THR A 149 -11.46 -5.73 1.41
C THR A 149 -12.20 -7.05 1.27
N TYR A 150 -11.55 -8.17 1.61
CA TYR A 150 -12.16 -9.50 1.57
C TYR A 150 -13.05 -9.81 2.79
N GLY A 151 -13.31 -8.83 3.67
CA GLY A 151 -14.27 -8.94 4.77
C GLY A 151 -13.72 -9.51 6.07
N TYR A 152 -12.41 -9.68 6.21
CA TYR A 152 -11.79 -10.04 7.50
C TYR A 152 -11.63 -8.80 8.37
N ARG A 153 -12.09 -8.86 9.61
CA ARG A 153 -12.04 -7.73 10.57
C ARG A 153 -11.19 -8.03 11.79
N ASN A 154 -11.00 -9.28 12.13
CA ASN A 154 -10.18 -9.71 13.27
C ASN A 154 -8.68 -9.81 12.86
N VAL A 155 -8.16 -8.74 12.24
CA VAL A 155 -6.81 -8.65 11.69
C VAL A 155 -5.97 -7.74 12.56
N TYR A 156 -4.81 -8.19 12.98
CA TYR A 156 -3.85 -7.44 13.80
C TYR A 156 -2.47 -7.43 13.14
N GLU A 157 -1.74 -6.36 13.33
CA GLU A 157 -0.41 -6.15 12.75
C GLU A 157 0.65 -6.07 13.84
N LEU A 158 1.79 -6.75 13.65
CA LEU A 158 2.99 -6.52 14.44
C LEU A 158 3.46 -5.07 14.22
N ALA A 159 3.49 -4.27 15.30
CA ALA A 159 3.76 -2.84 15.19
C ALA A 159 5.25 -2.47 15.16
N PRO A 160 6.14 -3.06 16.01
CA PRO A 160 7.51 -2.61 16.12
C PRO A 160 8.41 -3.07 14.98
N LEU A 161 9.53 -2.35 14.81
CA LEU A 161 10.71 -2.83 14.11
C LEU A 161 11.58 -3.60 15.11
N LEU A 162 11.70 -4.89 14.91
CA LEU A 162 12.45 -5.81 15.78
C LEU A 162 13.82 -6.14 15.19
N ASP A 163 14.75 -6.50 16.04
CA ASP A 163 16.03 -7.06 15.62
C ASP A 163 15.88 -8.58 15.46
N ALA A 164 16.17 -9.11 14.27
CA ALA A 164 15.99 -10.53 13.98
C ALA A 164 16.87 -11.45 14.84
N GLY A 165 17.98 -10.93 15.37
CA GLY A 165 18.89 -11.70 16.23
C GLY A 165 18.51 -11.70 17.71
N THR A 166 17.62 -10.79 18.16
CA THR A 166 17.29 -10.63 19.59
C THR A 166 15.79 -10.62 19.90
N THR A 167 14.94 -10.67 18.87
CA THR A 167 13.48 -10.76 19.04
C THR A 167 13.09 -11.97 19.87
N LYS A 168 12.00 -11.84 20.63
CA LYS A 168 11.38 -12.95 21.37
C LYS A 168 10.50 -13.83 20.50
N LEU A 169 10.18 -13.38 19.28
CA LEU A 169 9.51 -14.22 18.29
C LEU A 169 10.48 -15.27 17.78
N GLU A 170 10.10 -16.52 17.87
CA GLU A 170 10.95 -17.60 17.36
C GLU A 170 10.95 -17.57 15.83
N LEU A 171 12.11 -17.29 15.25
CA LEU A 171 12.31 -17.29 13.80
C LEU A 171 12.94 -18.63 13.37
N VAL A 172 12.35 -19.26 12.37
CA VAL A 172 12.78 -20.56 11.85
C VAL A 172 12.89 -20.54 10.33
N ALA A 173 13.82 -21.33 9.79
CA ALA A 173 13.90 -21.61 8.36
C ALA A 173 13.02 -22.82 8.02
N SER A 174 12.47 -22.84 6.80
CA SER A 174 11.82 -24.05 6.30
C SER A 174 12.88 -25.13 6.07
N THR A 175 12.64 -26.34 6.56
CA THR A 175 13.50 -27.49 6.25
C THR A 175 13.42 -27.74 4.74
N ARG A 176 14.54 -27.68 4.03
CA ARG A 176 14.57 -28.11 2.62
C ARG A 176 14.27 -29.61 2.59
N ARG A 177 13.17 -29.96 1.96
CA ARG A 177 12.88 -31.35 1.59
C ARG A 177 13.57 -31.68 0.27
#